data_fc3b7512964ccdca3d11bd1495fd29f8
#
_entry.id   fc3b7512964ccdca3d11bd1495fd29f8
#
_cell.length_a   1.000
_cell.length_b   1.000
_cell.length_c   1.000
_cell.angle_alpha   90.00
_cell.angle_beta   90.00
_cell.angle_gamma   90.00
#
_symmetry.space_group_name_H-M   'P 1'
#
loop_
_entity.id
_entity.type
_entity.pdbx_description
1 polymer ?
#
loop_
_entity_poly.entity_id
_entity_poly.type
_entity_poly.pdbx_seq_one_letter_code
_entity_poly.pdbx_strand_id
1 'polypeptide(L)'
;MMILLAVIAVSCSNDYSPKPSGYFRIDLPEKKYQPFDTLFPFYFDYPVYACIGHDPLAPDEPYWINVDFPRFRGRIHLSYKEVNGNLTKYTEDSRTMALKHMSKSTGITEQVVNIPDKKVYGLIYTIQGSGAASTYQFYLTDSTRNFVRGALYFSVSPNNDSLEPVISFIQSDIRHMVETFRWK
;
A
#
# COMPACT_ATOMS: atom_id res chain seq x y z
N MET A 1 -22.66 -69.25 -27.03
CA MET A 1 -21.76 -68.93 -25.94
C MET A 1 -21.19 -67.57 -26.24
N MET A 2 -21.82 -66.50 -25.71
CA MET A 2 -21.48 -65.10 -25.93
C MET A 2 -20.55 -64.65 -24.81
N ILE A 3 -19.32 -64.34 -25.14
CA ILE A 3 -18.34 -63.75 -24.21
C ILE A 3 -18.55 -62.25 -24.22
N LEU A 4 -19.10 -61.72 -23.11
CA LEU A 4 -19.31 -60.32 -22.85
C LEU A 4 -17.95 -59.69 -22.42
N LEU A 5 -17.33 -58.91 -23.31
CA LEU A 5 -16.11 -58.21 -23.03
C LEU A 5 -16.42 -56.93 -22.26
N ALA A 6 -16.19 -56.93 -20.94
CA ALA A 6 -16.34 -55.72 -20.10
C ALA A 6 -15.10 -54.84 -20.26
N VAL A 7 -15.24 -53.74 -20.97
CA VAL A 7 -14.23 -52.68 -21.05
C VAL A 7 -14.31 -51.82 -19.80
N ILE A 8 -13.38 -51.98 -18.88
CA ILE A 8 -13.21 -51.08 -17.72
C ILE A 8 -12.51 -49.83 -18.21
N ALA A 9 -13.26 -48.76 -18.39
CA ALA A 9 -12.69 -47.41 -18.60
C ALA A 9 -12.12 -46.89 -17.28
N VAL A 10 -10.84 -47.01 -17.11
CA VAL A 10 -10.08 -46.32 -16.03
C VAL A 10 -9.99 -44.86 -16.40
N SER A 11 -10.89 -44.06 -15.89
CA SER A 11 -10.80 -42.59 -15.96
C SER A 11 -9.70 -42.14 -14.98
N CYS A 12 -8.49 -41.86 -15.51
CA CYS A 12 -7.51 -41.10 -14.75
C CYS A 12 -7.99 -39.64 -14.64
N SER A 13 -8.56 -39.29 -13.51
CA SER A 13 -8.75 -37.89 -13.15
C SER A 13 -7.34 -37.32 -12.88
N ASN A 14 -6.82 -36.54 -13.80
CA ASN A 14 -5.68 -35.68 -13.52
C ASN A 14 -6.18 -34.58 -12.57
N ASP A 15 -6.01 -34.83 -11.27
CA ASP A 15 -6.12 -33.74 -10.27
C ASP A 15 -5.00 -32.73 -10.57
N TYR A 16 -5.35 -31.73 -11.37
CA TYR A 16 -4.47 -30.59 -11.61
C TYR A 16 -4.39 -29.78 -10.31
N SER A 17 -3.35 -30.07 -9.53
CA SER A 17 -2.97 -29.23 -8.39
C SER A 17 -2.22 -28.01 -8.95
N PRO A 18 -2.76 -26.79 -8.84
CA PRO A 18 -2.05 -25.59 -9.29
C PRO A 18 -0.70 -25.52 -8.59
N LYS A 19 0.39 -25.45 -9.36
CA LYS A 19 1.72 -25.26 -8.76
C LYS A 19 1.73 -23.91 -8.04
N PRO A 20 2.31 -23.83 -6.83
CA PRO A 20 2.48 -22.56 -6.16
C PRO A 20 3.23 -21.58 -7.06
N SER A 21 2.77 -20.33 -7.13
CA SER A 21 3.45 -19.30 -7.90
C SER A 21 4.87 -19.12 -7.36
N GLY A 22 5.87 -19.42 -8.19
CA GLY A 22 7.27 -19.18 -7.85
C GLY A 22 7.63 -17.72 -8.14
N TYR A 23 8.20 -17.04 -7.14
CA TYR A 23 8.77 -15.71 -7.34
C TYR A 23 10.25 -15.81 -7.63
N PHE A 24 10.78 -14.88 -8.45
CA PHE A 24 12.23 -14.71 -8.53
C PHE A 24 12.78 -14.37 -7.15
N ARG A 25 13.95 -14.89 -6.80
CA ARG A 25 14.62 -14.54 -5.54
C ARG A 25 14.90 -13.02 -5.55
N ILE A 26 14.26 -12.30 -4.64
CA ILE A 26 14.46 -10.87 -4.41
C ILE A 26 15.24 -10.73 -3.11
N ASP A 27 16.43 -10.15 -3.16
CA ASP A 27 17.16 -9.82 -1.95
C ASP A 27 16.55 -8.57 -1.32
N LEU A 28 15.79 -8.77 -0.26
CA LEU A 28 15.18 -7.69 0.52
C LEU A 28 16.19 -7.21 1.58
N PRO A 29 16.41 -5.90 1.74
CA PRO A 29 17.32 -5.38 2.75
C PRO A 29 16.77 -5.63 4.17
N GLU A 30 17.69 -5.59 5.16
CA GLU A 30 17.30 -5.64 6.56
C GLU A 30 16.45 -4.41 6.93
N LYS A 31 15.41 -4.61 7.73
CA LYS A 31 14.55 -3.53 8.23
C LYS A 31 15.31 -2.71 9.26
N LYS A 32 15.71 -1.50 8.86
CA LYS A 32 16.29 -0.46 9.71
C LYS A 32 15.62 0.86 9.40
N TYR A 33 15.32 1.63 10.43
CA TYR A 33 14.57 2.87 10.30
C TYR A 33 15.36 4.06 10.80
N GLN A 34 15.00 5.23 10.29
CA GLN A 34 15.56 6.51 10.67
C GLN A 34 14.43 7.55 10.75
N PRO A 35 14.59 8.58 11.61
CA PRO A 35 13.53 9.56 11.81
C PRO A 35 13.45 10.56 10.65
N PHE A 36 12.21 10.89 10.25
CA PHE A 36 11.88 12.11 9.52
C PHE A 36 11.49 13.18 10.54
N ASP A 37 12.49 13.86 11.10
CA ASP A 37 12.33 14.93 12.10
C ASP A 37 12.80 16.25 11.53
N THR A 38 11.90 17.00 10.94
CA THR A 38 12.13 18.26 10.23
C THR A 38 11.16 19.34 10.73
N LEU A 39 11.11 20.50 10.06
CA LEU A 39 10.14 21.58 10.36
C LEU A 39 8.72 21.28 9.83
N PHE A 40 8.45 20.06 9.40
CA PHE A 40 7.13 19.64 8.95
C PHE A 40 6.15 19.51 10.13
N PRO A 41 4.84 19.67 9.91
CA PRO A 41 3.82 19.56 10.96
C PRO A 41 3.60 18.12 11.47
N PHE A 42 4.42 17.20 11.02
CA PHE A 42 4.38 15.79 11.38
C PHE A 42 5.77 15.16 11.44
N TYR A 43 5.84 14.03 12.10
CA TYR A 43 7.00 13.16 12.26
C TYR A 43 6.62 11.72 11.96
N PHE A 44 7.56 10.93 11.45
CA PHE A 44 7.47 9.47 11.33
C PHE A 44 8.86 8.86 11.13
N ASP A 45 8.99 7.56 11.33
CA ASP A 45 10.18 6.82 10.95
C ASP A 45 10.02 6.20 9.57
N TYR A 46 11.11 6.21 8.79
CA TYR A 46 11.15 5.61 7.45
C TYR A 46 12.41 4.77 7.27
N PRO A 47 12.40 3.76 6.36
CA PRO A 47 13.53 2.85 6.23
C PRO A 47 14.77 3.56 5.66
N VAL A 48 15.96 3.15 6.14
CA VAL A 48 17.25 3.73 5.71
C VAL A 48 17.58 3.50 4.23
N TYR A 49 16.89 2.54 3.58
CA TYR A 49 17.04 2.27 2.14
C TYR A 49 16.04 3.06 1.28
N ALA A 50 15.23 3.93 1.87
CA ALA A 50 14.37 4.86 1.16
C ALA A 50 14.95 6.28 1.20
N CYS A 51 14.50 7.12 0.28
CA CYS A 51 14.87 8.52 0.19
C CYS A 51 13.63 9.39 0.26
N ILE A 52 13.71 10.54 0.92
CA ILE A 52 12.60 11.51 0.96
C ILE A 52 12.98 12.72 0.13
N GLY A 53 12.04 13.16 -0.72
CA GLY A 53 12.14 14.35 -1.52
C GLY A 53 10.82 15.09 -1.60
N HIS A 54 10.89 16.39 -1.92
CA HIS A 54 9.71 17.19 -2.22
C HIS A 54 9.00 16.64 -3.47
N ASP A 55 7.68 16.77 -3.54
CA ASP A 55 6.94 16.36 -4.74
C ASP A 55 7.13 17.36 -5.88
N PRO A 56 7.83 17.01 -6.97
CA PRO A 56 8.10 17.94 -8.07
C PRO A 56 6.84 18.31 -8.87
N LEU A 57 5.76 17.56 -8.71
CA LEU A 57 4.47 17.83 -9.35
C LEU A 57 3.60 18.80 -8.55
N ALA A 58 4.00 19.13 -7.34
CA ALA A 58 3.30 20.05 -6.46
C ALA A 58 4.26 21.05 -5.80
N PRO A 59 4.94 21.91 -6.59
CA PRO A 59 5.99 22.81 -6.08
C PRO A 59 5.46 23.85 -5.08
N ASP A 60 4.18 24.19 -5.16
CA ASP A 60 3.53 25.17 -4.27
C ASP A 60 2.99 24.55 -2.96
N GLU A 61 3.11 23.23 -2.79
CA GLU A 61 2.65 22.52 -1.60
C GLU A 61 3.83 22.13 -0.71
N PRO A 62 4.22 22.96 0.28
CA PRO A 62 5.50 22.84 0.99
C PRO A 62 5.66 21.55 1.79
N TYR A 63 4.55 20.91 2.13
CA TYR A 63 4.55 19.67 2.94
C TYR A 63 4.15 18.43 2.15
N TRP A 64 4.14 18.50 0.80
CA TRP A 64 3.96 17.32 -0.02
C TRP A 64 5.32 16.71 -0.35
N ILE A 65 5.48 15.45 -0.01
CA ILE A 65 6.75 14.73 -0.17
C ILE A 65 6.52 13.34 -0.76
N ASN A 66 7.59 12.83 -1.33
CA ASN A 66 7.67 11.46 -1.81
C ASN A 66 8.65 10.67 -0.95
N VAL A 67 8.27 9.47 -0.54
CA VAL A 67 9.18 8.47 0.02
C VAL A 67 9.50 7.47 -1.08
N ASP A 68 10.68 7.58 -1.65
CA ASP A 68 11.14 6.77 -2.77
C ASP A 68 11.86 5.52 -2.29
N PHE A 69 11.57 4.38 -2.93
CA PHE A 69 12.25 3.11 -2.78
C PHE A 69 12.98 2.78 -4.10
N PRO A 70 14.17 3.35 -4.36
CA PRO A 70 14.80 3.29 -5.68
C PRO A 70 15.05 1.87 -6.16
N ARG A 71 15.49 0.98 -5.24
CA ARG A 71 15.74 -0.45 -5.53
C ARG A 71 14.50 -1.19 -6.04
N PHE A 72 13.31 -0.79 -5.58
CA PHE A 72 12.05 -1.44 -5.88
C PHE A 72 11.20 -0.67 -6.89
N ARG A 73 11.68 0.50 -7.34
CA ARG A 73 10.92 1.41 -8.22
C ARG A 73 9.55 1.75 -7.63
N GLY A 74 9.45 1.74 -6.30
CA GLY A 74 8.26 2.08 -5.53
C GLY A 74 8.35 3.51 -5.01
N ARG A 75 7.20 4.16 -4.81
CA ARG A 75 7.07 5.49 -4.25
C ARG A 75 5.80 5.61 -3.43
N ILE A 76 5.91 6.20 -2.25
CA ILE A 76 4.77 6.65 -1.48
C ILE A 76 4.65 8.16 -1.68
N HIS A 77 3.55 8.60 -2.28
CA HIS A 77 3.20 10.02 -2.30
C HIS A 77 2.52 10.37 -0.98
N LEU A 78 3.06 11.35 -0.26
CA LEU A 78 2.49 11.89 0.97
C LEU A 78 2.03 13.33 0.71
N SER A 79 0.72 13.57 0.82
CA SER A 79 0.13 14.89 0.68
C SER A 79 -0.47 15.34 2.01
N TYR A 80 -0.01 16.50 2.50
CA TYR A 80 -0.53 17.14 3.70
C TYR A 80 -1.55 18.22 3.36
N LYS A 81 -2.57 18.34 4.18
CA LYS A 81 -3.58 19.41 4.11
C LYS A 81 -3.95 19.90 5.51
N GLU A 82 -4.11 21.20 5.64
CA GLU A 82 -4.72 21.76 6.84
C GLU A 82 -6.23 21.53 6.84
N VAL A 83 -6.76 21.17 8.00
CA VAL A 83 -8.19 20.97 8.22
C VAL A 83 -8.80 22.27 8.78
N ASN A 84 -9.74 22.84 8.04
CA ASN A 84 -10.48 24.04 8.40
C ASN A 84 -11.99 23.78 8.30
N GLY A 85 -12.50 22.81 9.09
CA GLY A 85 -13.90 22.36 9.04
C GLY A 85 -14.27 21.50 7.83
N ASN A 86 -13.29 21.11 7.03
CA ASN A 86 -13.44 20.38 5.76
C ASN A 86 -12.92 18.92 5.82
N LEU A 87 -12.77 18.36 7.01
CA LEU A 87 -12.26 16.99 7.21
C LEU A 87 -13.09 15.95 6.43
N THR A 88 -14.42 16.06 6.50
CA THR A 88 -15.33 15.13 5.78
C THR A 88 -15.01 15.09 4.29
N LYS A 89 -14.75 16.26 3.68
CA LYS A 89 -14.37 16.31 2.26
C LYS A 89 -13.07 15.53 2.01
N TYR A 90 -12.04 15.71 2.83
CA TYR A 90 -10.75 15.02 2.63
C TYR A 90 -10.84 13.51 2.83
N THR A 91 -11.65 13.05 3.79
CA THR A 91 -11.88 11.62 4.01
C THR A 91 -12.66 11.01 2.86
N GLU A 92 -13.71 11.68 2.34
CA GLU A 92 -14.47 11.23 1.18
C GLU A 92 -13.63 11.25 -0.11
N ASP A 93 -12.81 12.27 -0.33
CA ASP A 93 -11.88 12.33 -1.45
C ASP A 93 -10.88 11.15 -1.39
N SER A 94 -10.34 10.84 -0.21
CA SER A 94 -9.42 9.72 -0.02
C SER A 94 -10.09 8.39 -0.30
N ARG A 95 -11.31 8.19 0.18
CA ARG A 95 -12.13 7.01 -0.10
C ARG A 95 -12.41 6.88 -1.60
N THR A 96 -12.83 7.95 -2.23
CA THR A 96 -13.10 7.98 -3.68
C THR A 96 -11.86 7.62 -4.48
N MET A 97 -10.68 8.12 -4.10
CA MET A 97 -9.42 7.79 -4.75
C MET A 97 -9.06 6.30 -4.60
N ALA A 98 -9.29 5.70 -3.43
CA ALA A 98 -9.09 4.26 -3.24
C ALA A 98 -10.08 3.45 -4.09
N LEU A 99 -11.35 3.83 -4.12
CA LEU A 99 -12.40 3.14 -4.88
C LEU A 99 -12.24 3.25 -6.41
N LYS A 100 -11.51 4.25 -6.93
CA LYS A 100 -11.17 4.32 -8.37
C LYS A 100 -10.41 3.09 -8.87
N HIS A 101 -9.74 2.37 -8.00
CA HIS A 101 -9.04 1.12 -8.35
C HIS A 101 -9.96 -0.11 -8.40
N MET A 102 -11.25 0.03 -8.02
CA MET A 102 -12.19 -1.10 -7.92
C MET A 102 -12.33 -1.89 -9.23
N SER A 103 -12.34 -1.21 -10.38
CA SER A 103 -12.47 -1.88 -11.70
C SER A 103 -11.27 -2.77 -12.07
N LYS A 104 -10.13 -2.60 -11.39
CA LYS A 104 -8.88 -3.36 -11.58
C LYS A 104 -8.51 -4.18 -10.35
N SER A 105 -9.33 -4.16 -9.32
CA SER A 105 -9.12 -4.89 -8.07
C SER A 105 -10.02 -6.11 -7.98
N THR A 106 -9.59 -7.10 -7.19
CA THR A 106 -10.40 -8.24 -6.76
C THR A 106 -11.05 -8.02 -5.41
N GLY A 107 -10.64 -6.96 -4.70
CA GLY A 107 -11.19 -6.55 -3.41
C GLY A 107 -10.43 -5.36 -2.83
N ILE A 108 -11.11 -4.62 -1.95
CA ILE A 108 -10.52 -3.54 -1.16
C ILE A 108 -10.89 -3.81 0.30
N THR A 109 -9.89 -3.89 1.16
CA THR A 109 -10.08 -4.00 2.61
C THR A 109 -9.70 -2.70 3.29
N GLU A 110 -10.46 -2.34 4.32
CA GLU A 110 -10.25 -1.15 5.13
C GLU A 110 -9.79 -1.57 6.53
N GLN A 111 -8.75 -0.93 7.04
CA GLN A 111 -8.26 -1.11 8.40
C GLN A 111 -8.27 0.23 9.11
N VAL A 112 -8.91 0.31 10.28
CA VAL A 112 -8.94 1.51 11.10
C VAL A 112 -7.59 1.72 11.77
N VAL A 113 -7.10 2.97 11.70
CA VAL A 113 -5.97 3.47 12.50
C VAL A 113 -6.56 4.24 13.68
N ASN A 114 -6.23 3.82 14.89
CA ASN A 114 -6.68 4.46 16.13
C ASN A 114 -5.56 4.44 17.17
N ILE A 115 -4.80 5.54 17.26
CA ILE A 115 -3.68 5.74 18.20
C ILE A 115 -3.97 7.00 19.05
N PRO A 116 -4.84 6.90 20.07
CA PRO A 116 -5.34 8.04 20.83
C PRO A 116 -4.24 8.86 21.51
N ASP A 117 -3.22 8.20 22.05
CA ASP A 117 -2.10 8.84 22.77
C ASP A 117 -1.31 9.80 21.86
N LYS A 118 -1.31 9.55 20.55
CA LYS A 118 -0.67 10.40 19.54
C LYS A 118 -1.67 11.28 18.78
N LYS A 119 -2.97 11.16 19.05
CA LYS A 119 -4.06 11.78 18.29
C LYS A 119 -3.97 11.46 16.80
N VAL A 120 -3.64 10.22 16.46
CA VAL A 120 -3.52 9.75 15.07
C VAL A 120 -4.67 8.80 14.78
N TYR A 121 -5.56 9.22 13.91
CA TYR A 121 -6.76 8.51 13.47
C TYR A 121 -6.77 8.40 11.96
N GLY A 122 -7.38 7.37 11.41
CA GLY A 122 -7.44 7.24 9.96
C GLY A 122 -7.90 5.88 9.46
N LEU A 123 -7.68 5.65 8.18
CA LEU A 123 -7.95 4.38 7.51
C LEU A 123 -6.76 3.99 6.61
N ILE A 124 -6.53 2.71 6.53
CA ILE A 124 -5.65 2.09 5.56
C ILE A 124 -6.50 1.27 4.60
N TYR A 125 -6.30 1.47 3.30
CA TYR A 125 -6.92 0.72 2.22
C TYR A 125 -5.90 -0.23 1.61
N THR A 126 -6.15 -1.53 1.68
CA THR A 126 -5.39 -2.53 0.93
C THR A 126 -6.19 -2.94 -0.29
N ILE A 127 -5.65 -2.67 -1.47
CA ILE A 127 -6.29 -2.89 -2.76
C ILE A 127 -5.66 -4.11 -3.40
N GLN A 128 -6.43 -5.20 -3.51
CA GLN A 128 -6.01 -6.48 -4.06
C GLN A 128 -6.27 -6.54 -5.55
N GLY A 129 -5.50 -7.36 -6.26
CA GLY A 129 -5.66 -7.60 -7.71
C GLY A 129 -4.41 -7.23 -8.50
N SER A 130 -4.10 -8.07 -9.50
CA SER A 130 -2.87 -7.97 -10.30
C SER A 130 -2.76 -6.67 -11.10
N GLY A 131 -3.90 -6.07 -11.47
CA GLY A 131 -3.96 -4.86 -12.30
C GLY A 131 -4.12 -3.54 -11.53
N ALA A 132 -4.16 -3.55 -10.21
CA ALA A 132 -4.32 -2.33 -9.42
C ALA A 132 -3.03 -1.49 -9.43
N ALA A 133 -3.10 -0.23 -9.88
CA ALA A 133 -1.95 0.66 -9.98
C ALA A 133 -1.41 1.10 -8.60
N SER A 134 -2.27 1.17 -7.59
CA SER A 134 -1.90 1.43 -6.20
C SER A 134 -2.49 0.33 -5.33
N THR A 135 -1.62 -0.35 -4.58
CA THR A 135 -2.01 -1.50 -3.76
C THR A 135 -2.25 -1.13 -2.30
N TYR A 136 -1.78 0.04 -1.88
CA TYR A 136 -1.85 0.47 -0.49
C TYR A 136 -2.00 1.98 -0.41
N GLN A 137 -3.07 2.42 0.22
CA GLN A 137 -3.36 3.84 0.46
C GLN A 137 -3.79 4.03 1.90
N PHE A 138 -3.58 5.22 2.44
CA PHE A 138 -4.02 5.55 3.78
C PHE A 138 -4.27 7.03 3.92
N TYR A 139 -5.00 7.41 4.94
CA TYR A 139 -4.98 8.76 5.46
C TYR A 139 -4.86 8.74 6.98
N LEU A 140 -4.26 9.80 7.51
CA LEU A 140 -4.10 10.06 8.94
C LEU A 140 -4.57 11.48 9.25
N THR A 141 -5.20 11.69 10.40
CA THR A 141 -5.68 12.99 10.86
C THR A 141 -5.66 13.05 12.38
N ASP A 142 -5.55 14.25 12.93
CA ASP A 142 -5.82 14.52 14.34
C ASP A 142 -7.28 14.90 14.60
N SER A 143 -8.12 14.80 13.55
CA SER A 143 -9.54 15.15 13.52
C SER A 143 -9.86 16.66 13.63
N THR A 144 -8.85 17.53 13.76
CA THR A 144 -9.06 18.95 14.03
C THR A 144 -8.34 19.90 13.09
N ARG A 145 -7.04 19.68 12.85
CA ARG A 145 -6.16 20.62 12.13
C ARG A 145 -5.37 19.97 11.00
N ASN A 146 -5.04 18.70 11.15
CA ASN A 146 -4.06 18.06 10.32
C ASN A 146 -4.65 16.86 9.56
N PHE A 147 -4.27 16.74 8.30
CA PHE A 147 -4.62 15.62 7.46
C PHE A 147 -3.45 15.26 6.54
N VAL A 148 -3.06 13.99 6.51
CA VAL A 148 -2.07 13.44 5.60
C VAL A 148 -2.70 12.28 4.85
N ARG A 149 -2.51 12.24 3.53
CA ARG A 149 -2.83 11.08 2.71
C ARG A 149 -1.56 10.48 2.13
N GLY A 150 -1.46 9.16 2.17
CA GLY A 150 -0.38 8.39 1.54
C GLY A 150 -0.91 7.41 0.51
N ALA A 151 -0.15 7.22 -0.57
CA ALA A 151 -0.48 6.22 -1.59
C ALA A 151 0.79 5.62 -2.20
N LEU A 152 0.89 4.29 -2.19
CA LEU A 152 1.99 3.53 -2.77
C LEU A 152 1.75 3.26 -4.25
N TYR A 153 2.72 3.63 -5.09
CA TYR A 153 2.75 3.33 -6.52
C TYR A 153 4.09 2.72 -6.92
N PHE A 154 4.09 1.99 -8.02
CA PHE A 154 5.30 1.47 -8.66
C PHE A 154 5.45 2.05 -10.06
N SER A 155 6.69 2.42 -10.43
CA SER A 155 7.04 2.92 -11.77
C SER A 155 7.23 1.78 -12.76
N VAL A 156 6.33 0.79 -12.74
CA VAL A 156 6.26 -0.36 -13.64
C VAL A 156 4.81 -0.65 -13.98
N SER A 157 4.55 -1.35 -15.07
CA SER A 157 3.18 -1.79 -15.38
C SER A 157 2.66 -2.67 -14.25
N PRO A 158 1.41 -2.48 -13.81
CA PRO A 158 0.84 -3.26 -12.73
C PRO A 158 0.88 -4.77 -13.04
N ASN A 159 1.54 -5.51 -12.19
CA ASN A 159 1.58 -6.96 -12.15
C ASN A 159 1.83 -7.37 -10.69
N ASN A 160 0.83 -7.12 -9.85
CA ASN A 160 0.97 -7.22 -8.41
C ASN A 160 1.24 -8.65 -7.95
N ASP A 161 0.80 -9.66 -8.72
CA ASP A 161 1.11 -11.06 -8.40
C ASP A 161 2.63 -11.32 -8.42
N SER A 162 3.35 -10.74 -9.38
CA SER A 162 4.82 -10.86 -9.45
C SER A 162 5.54 -9.92 -8.47
N LEU A 163 4.91 -8.80 -8.12
CA LEU A 163 5.45 -7.80 -7.20
C LEU A 163 5.13 -8.08 -5.73
N GLU A 164 4.30 -9.10 -5.43
CA GLU A 164 3.77 -9.37 -4.09
C GLU A 164 4.84 -9.38 -2.98
N PRO A 165 6.03 -9.99 -3.14
CA PRO A 165 7.05 -9.94 -2.10
C PRO A 165 7.55 -8.52 -1.80
N VAL A 166 7.65 -7.67 -2.83
CA VAL A 166 8.06 -6.26 -2.69
C VAL A 166 6.93 -5.42 -2.10
N ILE A 167 5.70 -5.67 -2.55
CA ILE A 167 4.51 -4.99 -2.02
C ILE A 167 4.38 -5.26 -0.53
N SER A 168 4.37 -6.51 -0.11
CA SER A 168 4.30 -6.92 1.30
C SER A 168 5.46 -6.35 2.12
N PHE A 169 6.66 -6.31 1.54
CA PHE A 169 7.82 -5.73 2.18
C PHE A 169 7.62 -4.23 2.44
N ILE A 170 7.19 -3.43 1.45
CA ILE A 170 6.95 -1.98 1.62
C ILE A 170 5.72 -1.72 2.49
N GLN A 171 4.67 -2.55 2.43
CA GLN A 171 3.51 -2.42 3.32
C GLN A 171 3.90 -2.50 4.79
N SER A 172 4.88 -3.34 5.15
CA SER A 172 5.37 -3.39 6.53
C SER A 172 6.11 -2.11 6.93
N ASP A 173 6.80 -1.44 5.99
CA ASP A 173 7.41 -0.12 6.24
C ASP A 173 6.36 0.97 6.42
N ILE A 174 5.27 0.93 5.63
CA ILE A 174 4.17 1.88 5.80
C ILE A 174 3.48 1.68 7.16
N ARG A 175 3.29 0.44 7.61
CA ARG A 175 2.74 0.19 8.96
C ARG A 175 3.64 0.77 10.03
N HIS A 176 4.95 0.54 9.96
CA HIS A 176 5.90 1.14 10.88
C HIS A 176 5.85 2.67 10.85
N MET A 177 5.77 3.27 9.66
CA MET A 177 5.57 4.72 9.50
C MET A 177 4.31 5.19 10.21
N VAL A 178 3.17 4.51 10.06
CA VAL A 178 1.89 4.85 10.71
C VAL A 178 1.99 4.68 12.23
N GLU A 179 2.63 3.63 12.72
CA GLU A 179 2.82 3.36 14.14
C GLU A 179 3.72 4.41 14.83
N THR A 180 4.72 4.92 14.12
CA THR A 180 5.65 5.94 14.62
C THR A 180 5.17 7.36 14.37
N PHE A 181 4.10 7.53 13.56
CA PHE A 181 3.57 8.83 13.19
C PHE A 181 3.12 9.65 14.40
N ARG A 182 3.39 10.95 14.36
CA ARG A 182 2.90 11.94 15.34
C ARG A 182 2.80 13.32 14.71
N TRP A 183 1.88 14.10 15.18
CA TRP A 183 1.73 15.53 14.86
C TRP A 183 2.70 16.35 15.72
N LYS A 184 3.09 17.53 15.21
CA LYS A 184 3.89 18.53 15.92
C LYS A 184 3.07 19.77 16.26
#